data_3966c3211898d109aaf74541e3c5ce98
#
_entry.id   3966c3211898d109aaf74541e3c5ce98
#
_cell.length_a   1.000
_cell.length_b   1.000
_cell.length_c   1.000
_cell.angle_alpha   90.00
_cell.angle_beta   90.00
_cell.angle_gamma   90.00
#
_symmetry.space_group_name_H-M   'P 1'
#
loop_
_entity.id
_entity.type
_entity.pdbx_description
1 polymer ?
#
loop_
_entity_poly.entity_id
_entity_poly.type
_entity_poly.pdbx_seq_one_letter_code
_entity_poly.pdbx_strand_id
1 'polypeptide(L)'
;MGEVLLKLPSKEEQTKIASFLSAVDEKISQLTKKHELLSQYKQGMMQKLFSQQIRFKADDGSEFGEWEGKELHQIFQIKAGGDIEKSSVSEVRTSEFSYPIFANSDKNKGFYGWANKFKYKEAVTVTGRGNLGIAVARNEPFYPIVRLLVLLPLVKQNLKFFEEQINLLDIVSESTGVPQLTAPQLSKYKVNVPSLEEQTKIANFLSSIDQKIEVVAQQIEQAKQWKKGLLQQMFI
;
A
#
# COMPACT_ATOMS: atom_id res chain seq x y z
N MET A 1 1.86 46.73 -25.55
CA MET A 1 1.63 46.07 -24.25
C MET A 1 0.21 46.41 -23.84
N GLY A 2 -0.69 45.45 -23.77
CA GLY A 2 -2.06 45.68 -23.32
C GLY A 2 -2.12 45.79 -21.80
N GLU A 3 -2.76 46.84 -21.29
CA GLU A 3 -3.05 46.98 -19.86
C GLU A 3 -4.05 45.89 -19.45
N VAL A 4 -3.67 45.10 -18.47
CA VAL A 4 -4.57 44.13 -17.83
C VAL A 4 -5.31 44.86 -16.73
N LEU A 5 -6.57 45.20 -16.95
CA LEU A 5 -7.47 45.77 -15.94
C LEU A 5 -7.92 44.67 -14.97
N LEU A 6 -7.37 44.68 -13.75
CA LEU A 6 -7.81 43.82 -12.66
C LEU A 6 -8.98 44.47 -11.91
N LYS A 7 -10.13 43.79 -11.84
CA LYS A 7 -11.23 44.18 -10.95
C LYS A 7 -10.89 43.73 -9.53
N LEU A 8 -10.56 44.67 -8.66
CA LEU A 8 -10.28 44.37 -7.25
C LEU A 8 -11.58 44.45 -6.42
N PRO A 9 -11.88 43.46 -5.60
CA PRO A 9 -13.00 43.48 -4.66
C PRO A 9 -12.76 44.55 -3.56
N SER A 10 -13.81 44.90 -2.83
CA SER A 10 -13.70 45.82 -1.68
C SER A 10 -12.79 45.25 -0.59
N LYS A 11 -12.20 46.12 0.27
CA LYS A 11 -11.35 45.65 1.40
C LYS A 11 -12.08 44.68 2.32
N GLU A 12 -13.37 44.91 2.56
CA GLU A 12 -14.18 44.00 3.39
C GLU A 12 -14.33 42.63 2.74
N GLU A 13 -14.57 42.58 1.44
CA GLU A 13 -14.67 41.35 0.67
C GLU A 13 -13.32 40.63 0.59
N GLN A 14 -12.21 41.34 0.37
CA GLN A 14 -10.85 40.80 0.43
C GLN A 14 -10.58 40.15 1.78
N THR A 15 -10.98 40.79 2.88
CA THR A 15 -10.80 40.23 4.23
C THR A 15 -11.63 38.94 4.43
N LYS A 16 -12.87 38.92 3.96
CA LYS A 16 -13.73 37.71 4.02
C LYS A 16 -13.13 36.54 3.21
N ILE A 17 -12.67 36.85 1.99
CA ILE A 17 -12.01 35.86 1.12
C ILE A 17 -10.75 35.30 1.80
N ALA A 18 -9.87 36.21 2.29
CA ALA A 18 -8.63 35.80 2.95
C ALA A 18 -8.89 34.94 4.19
N SER A 19 -9.83 35.34 5.04
CA SER A 19 -10.21 34.60 6.25
C SER A 19 -10.76 33.22 5.91
N PHE A 20 -11.61 33.12 4.89
CA PHE A 20 -12.16 31.85 4.42
C PHE A 20 -11.09 30.92 3.87
N LEU A 21 -10.21 31.43 2.98
CA LEU A 21 -9.10 30.62 2.42
C LEU A 21 -8.14 30.15 3.52
N SER A 22 -7.86 31.02 4.51
CA SER A 22 -7.04 30.65 5.67
C SER A 22 -7.67 29.51 6.49
N ALA A 23 -8.99 29.51 6.69
CA ALA A 23 -9.69 28.43 7.39
C ALA A 23 -9.61 27.11 6.61
N VAL A 24 -9.66 27.15 5.27
CA VAL A 24 -9.47 25.96 4.41
C VAL A 24 -8.04 25.44 4.53
N ASP A 25 -7.03 26.32 4.53
CA ASP A 25 -5.62 25.91 4.69
C ASP A 25 -5.36 25.30 6.05
N GLU A 26 -5.94 25.88 7.10
CA GLU A 26 -5.86 25.31 8.45
C GLU A 26 -6.46 23.89 8.48
N LYS A 27 -7.63 23.69 7.85
CA LYS A 27 -8.25 22.35 7.76
C LYS A 27 -7.37 21.35 7.02
N ILE A 28 -6.74 21.74 5.90
CA ILE A 28 -5.81 20.89 5.16
C ILE A 28 -4.59 20.55 6.04
N SER A 29 -4.05 21.53 6.76
CA SER A 29 -2.91 21.33 7.67
C SER A 29 -3.26 20.35 8.80
N GLN A 30 -4.43 20.50 9.43
CA GLN A 30 -4.91 19.59 10.48
C GLN A 30 -5.08 18.15 9.96
N LEU A 31 -5.66 17.97 8.76
CA LEU A 31 -5.80 16.66 8.14
C LEU A 31 -4.43 16.05 7.79
N THR A 32 -3.49 16.84 7.28
CA THR A 32 -2.13 16.39 6.98
C THR A 32 -1.43 15.91 8.26
N LYS A 33 -1.53 16.68 9.36
CA LYS A 33 -0.98 16.27 10.64
C LYS A 33 -1.61 15.00 11.19
N LYS A 34 -2.94 14.85 11.03
CA LYS A 34 -3.65 13.62 11.41
C LYS A 34 -3.17 12.41 10.61
N HIS A 35 -2.95 12.57 9.30
CA HIS A 35 -2.39 11.53 8.42
C HIS A 35 -1.01 11.07 8.89
N GLU A 36 -0.10 12.03 9.18
CA GLU A 36 1.24 11.73 9.70
C GLU A 36 1.19 10.96 11.03
N LEU A 37 0.37 11.42 11.97
CA LEU A 37 0.24 10.77 13.28
C LEU A 37 -0.33 9.35 13.18
N LEU A 38 -1.32 9.11 12.31
CA LEU A 38 -1.85 7.77 12.05
C LEU A 38 -0.79 6.86 11.43
N SER A 39 0.02 7.37 10.49
CA SER A 39 1.12 6.61 9.87
C SER A 39 2.20 6.25 10.89
N GLN A 40 2.60 7.19 11.74
CA GLN A 40 3.55 6.95 12.84
C GLN A 40 2.99 5.94 13.85
N TYR A 41 1.71 6.06 14.19
CA TYR A 41 1.03 5.12 15.09
C TYR A 41 1.03 3.70 14.50
N LYS A 42 0.68 3.55 13.21
CA LYS A 42 0.76 2.24 12.52
C LYS A 42 2.16 1.66 12.61
N GLN A 43 3.18 2.44 12.25
CA GLN A 43 4.58 1.98 12.28
C GLN A 43 5.00 1.53 13.69
N GLY A 44 4.68 2.30 14.72
CA GLY A 44 4.98 1.93 16.11
C GLY A 44 4.24 0.67 16.56
N MET A 45 2.98 0.49 16.15
CA MET A 45 2.21 -0.71 16.46
C MET A 45 2.76 -1.93 15.73
N MET A 46 3.14 -1.80 14.45
CA MET A 46 3.80 -2.87 13.71
C MET A 46 5.08 -3.34 14.42
N GLN A 47 5.96 -2.42 14.80
CA GLN A 47 7.19 -2.76 15.52
C GLN A 47 6.89 -3.53 16.81
N LYS A 48 5.93 -3.07 17.62
CA LYS A 48 5.58 -3.72 18.89
C LYS A 48 4.92 -5.08 18.70
N LEU A 49 4.04 -5.23 17.72
CA LEU A 49 3.36 -6.49 17.42
C LEU A 49 4.34 -7.55 16.87
N PHE A 50 5.14 -7.21 15.87
CA PHE A 50 6.07 -8.16 15.25
C PHE A 50 7.32 -8.45 16.11
N SER A 51 7.67 -7.57 17.06
CA SER A 51 8.65 -7.88 18.11
C SER A 51 8.07 -8.61 19.32
N GLN A 52 6.76 -8.87 19.32
CA GLN A 52 6.02 -9.51 20.42
C GLN A 52 6.06 -8.74 21.76
N GLN A 53 6.41 -7.44 21.73
CA GLN A 53 6.29 -6.57 22.93
C GLN A 53 4.84 -6.42 23.38
N ILE A 54 3.91 -6.48 22.43
CA ILE A 54 2.47 -6.58 22.68
C ILE A 54 1.91 -7.73 21.85
N ARG A 55 0.97 -8.47 22.42
CA ARG A 55 0.26 -9.57 21.73
C ARG A 55 -1.23 -9.46 21.97
N PHE A 56 -2.00 -9.94 21.00
CA PHE A 56 -3.44 -10.14 21.18
C PHE A 56 -3.69 -11.40 22.00
N LYS A 57 -4.87 -11.47 22.61
CA LYS A 57 -5.40 -12.67 23.21
C LYS A 57 -6.45 -13.29 22.30
N ALA A 58 -6.68 -14.58 22.46
CA ALA A 58 -7.79 -15.30 21.83
C ALA A 58 -9.14 -14.72 22.31
N ASP A 59 -10.24 -15.06 21.63
CA ASP A 59 -11.56 -14.52 21.96
C ASP A 59 -12.09 -14.97 23.32
N ASP A 60 -11.59 -16.11 23.80
CA ASP A 60 -11.86 -16.63 25.16
C ASP A 60 -10.98 -16.01 26.24
N GLY A 61 -10.08 -15.09 25.88
CA GLY A 61 -9.14 -14.41 26.79
C GLY A 61 -7.83 -15.17 27.04
N SER A 62 -7.65 -16.37 26.47
CA SER A 62 -6.41 -17.14 26.59
C SER A 62 -5.26 -16.51 25.77
N GLU A 63 -4.02 -16.81 26.17
CA GLU A 63 -2.84 -16.43 25.39
C GLU A 63 -2.68 -17.36 24.18
N PHE A 64 -2.23 -16.81 23.05
CA PHE A 64 -1.82 -17.62 21.91
C PHE A 64 -0.50 -18.36 22.18
N GLY A 65 -0.27 -19.47 21.51
CA GLY A 65 0.99 -20.21 21.52
C GLY A 65 2.19 -19.40 21.04
N GLU A 66 3.39 -19.95 21.20
CA GLU A 66 4.63 -19.35 20.75
C GLU A 66 4.67 -19.22 19.21
N TRP A 67 5.33 -18.16 18.73
CA TRP A 67 5.57 -17.96 17.30
C TRP A 67 6.70 -18.85 16.82
N GLU A 68 6.52 -19.49 15.68
CA GLU A 68 7.53 -20.34 15.06
C GLU A 68 8.39 -19.54 14.07
N GLY A 69 9.72 -19.54 14.25
CA GLY A 69 10.66 -18.96 13.28
C GLY A 69 10.76 -19.86 12.04
N LYS A 70 10.39 -19.34 10.86
CA LYS A 70 10.44 -20.09 9.58
C LYS A 70 11.09 -19.27 8.49
N GLU A 71 11.75 -19.93 7.55
CA GLU A 71 12.16 -19.30 6.30
C GLU A 71 10.97 -19.22 5.34
N LEU A 72 10.94 -18.18 4.48
CA LEU A 72 9.79 -17.98 3.59
C LEU A 72 9.51 -19.18 2.67
N HIS A 73 10.53 -19.96 2.26
CA HIS A 73 10.31 -21.16 1.45
C HIS A 73 9.55 -22.28 2.18
N GLN A 74 9.56 -22.28 3.51
CA GLN A 74 8.82 -23.27 4.32
C GLN A 74 7.31 -22.95 4.40
N ILE A 75 6.94 -21.72 4.05
CA ILE A 75 5.56 -21.18 4.12
C ILE A 75 4.98 -20.96 2.74
N PHE A 76 5.83 -20.56 1.78
CA PHE A 76 5.42 -20.14 0.45
C PHE A 76 6.20 -20.85 -0.66
N GLN A 77 5.53 -21.21 -1.73
CA GLN A 77 6.17 -21.44 -3.02
C GLN A 77 6.44 -20.10 -3.67
N ILE A 78 7.72 -19.76 -3.94
CA ILE A 78 8.10 -18.47 -4.52
C ILE A 78 8.34 -18.63 -6.01
N LYS A 79 7.61 -17.83 -6.82
CA LYS A 79 7.71 -17.77 -8.27
C LYS A 79 8.08 -16.36 -8.71
N ALA A 80 8.50 -16.20 -9.97
CA ALA A 80 8.69 -14.90 -10.60
C ALA A 80 7.65 -14.69 -11.71
N GLY A 81 7.16 -13.47 -11.85
CA GLY A 81 6.38 -13.03 -12.98
C GLY A 81 7.21 -13.12 -14.27
N GLY A 82 6.54 -13.30 -15.38
CA GLY A 82 7.15 -13.41 -16.71
C GLY A 82 6.63 -12.34 -17.66
N ASP A 83 6.79 -12.60 -18.96
CA ASP A 83 6.24 -11.76 -19.99
C ASP A 83 4.76 -12.07 -20.23
N ILE A 84 4.06 -11.12 -20.80
CA ILE A 84 2.68 -11.25 -21.26
C ILE A 84 2.61 -10.78 -22.73
N GLU A 85 1.86 -11.48 -23.55
CA GLU A 85 1.63 -11.10 -24.93
C GLU A 85 0.86 -9.78 -25.02
N LYS A 86 1.25 -8.89 -25.94
CA LYS A 86 0.59 -7.58 -26.14
C LYS A 86 -0.90 -7.71 -26.42
N SER A 87 -1.31 -8.74 -27.17
CA SER A 87 -2.71 -9.06 -27.46
C SER A 87 -3.54 -9.44 -26.23
N SER A 88 -2.89 -9.81 -25.13
CA SER A 88 -3.53 -10.18 -23.87
C SER A 88 -3.59 -9.02 -22.85
N VAL A 89 -3.25 -7.78 -23.26
CA VAL A 89 -3.15 -6.60 -22.37
C VAL A 89 -4.07 -5.48 -22.85
N SER A 90 -4.75 -4.82 -21.92
CA SER A 90 -5.54 -3.61 -22.14
C SER A 90 -5.25 -2.58 -21.05
N GLU A 91 -5.25 -1.30 -21.41
CA GLU A 91 -5.21 -0.19 -20.43
C GLU A 91 -6.56 0.01 -19.73
N VAL A 92 -7.63 -0.39 -20.40
CA VAL A 92 -9.00 -0.21 -19.92
C VAL A 92 -9.60 -1.56 -19.51
N ARG A 93 -10.27 -1.59 -18.37
CA ARG A 93 -11.00 -2.76 -17.92
C ARG A 93 -12.24 -2.99 -18.77
N THR A 94 -12.39 -4.21 -19.26
CA THR A 94 -13.57 -4.66 -20.02
C THR A 94 -14.04 -6.02 -19.49
N SER A 95 -15.12 -6.56 -20.05
CA SER A 95 -15.56 -7.94 -19.72
C SER A 95 -14.52 -8.99 -20.11
N GLU A 96 -13.77 -8.78 -21.20
CA GLU A 96 -12.70 -9.66 -21.68
C GLU A 96 -11.41 -9.45 -20.88
N PHE A 97 -11.00 -8.19 -20.66
CA PHE A 97 -9.79 -7.82 -19.93
C PHE A 97 -10.15 -7.40 -18.49
N SER A 98 -10.36 -8.37 -17.61
CA SER A 98 -10.91 -8.17 -16.29
C SER A 98 -9.91 -8.44 -15.15
N TYR A 99 -8.78 -9.07 -15.43
CA TYR A 99 -7.77 -9.42 -14.42
C TYR A 99 -6.66 -8.38 -14.34
N PRO A 100 -6.36 -7.83 -13.16
CA PRO A 100 -5.29 -6.85 -13.02
C PRO A 100 -3.92 -7.46 -13.32
N ILE A 101 -3.08 -6.68 -14.00
CA ILE A 101 -1.67 -6.98 -14.23
C ILE A 101 -0.85 -6.20 -13.22
N PHE A 102 0.08 -6.87 -12.55
CA PHE A 102 1.02 -6.24 -11.62
C PHE A 102 2.47 -6.44 -12.08
N ALA A 103 3.25 -5.35 -11.98
CA ALA A 103 4.66 -5.29 -12.34
C ALA A 103 5.53 -4.91 -11.12
N ASN A 104 6.85 -4.92 -11.29
CA ASN A 104 7.81 -4.42 -10.30
C ASN A 104 7.73 -2.89 -10.21
N SER A 105 6.80 -2.38 -9.42
CA SER A 105 6.65 -0.95 -9.14
C SER A 105 6.03 -0.76 -7.75
N ASP A 106 6.48 0.24 -7.04
CA ASP A 106 5.89 0.74 -5.79
C ASP A 106 4.69 1.65 -6.05
N LYS A 107 4.67 2.30 -7.22
CA LYS A 107 3.57 3.19 -7.63
C LYS A 107 2.31 2.38 -7.88
N ASN A 108 1.19 2.89 -7.37
CA ASN A 108 -0.12 2.26 -7.51
C ASN A 108 -0.11 0.75 -7.19
N LYS A 109 0.65 0.34 -6.16
CA LYS A 109 0.84 -1.07 -5.77
C LYS A 109 1.26 -1.98 -6.94
N GLY A 110 1.99 -1.45 -7.92
CA GLY A 110 2.46 -2.17 -9.09
C GLY A 110 1.43 -2.38 -10.20
N PHE A 111 0.26 -1.79 -10.13
CA PHE A 111 -0.77 -1.93 -11.18
C PHE A 111 -0.26 -1.39 -12.52
N TYR A 112 -0.38 -2.23 -13.57
CA TYR A 112 0.10 -1.95 -14.92
C TYR A 112 -1.03 -1.84 -15.95
N GLY A 113 -2.09 -2.63 -15.80
CA GLY A 113 -3.21 -2.71 -16.75
C GLY A 113 -4.08 -3.92 -16.50
N TRP A 114 -4.79 -4.37 -17.51
CA TRP A 114 -5.75 -5.47 -17.44
C TRP A 114 -5.39 -6.58 -18.42
N ALA A 115 -5.55 -7.84 -17.99
CA ALA A 115 -5.36 -9.03 -18.83
C ALA A 115 -6.68 -9.77 -19.08
N ASN A 116 -6.72 -10.52 -20.16
CA ASN A 116 -7.81 -11.46 -20.48
C ASN A 116 -7.66 -12.82 -19.79
N LYS A 117 -6.57 -13.03 -19.06
CA LYS A 117 -6.28 -14.23 -18.28
C LYS A 117 -5.58 -13.90 -16.99
N PHE A 118 -5.72 -14.75 -15.96
CA PHE A 118 -4.93 -14.66 -14.73
C PHE A 118 -3.95 -15.82 -14.65
N LYS A 119 -2.94 -15.68 -13.80
CA LYS A 119 -1.93 -16.72 -13.56
C LYS A 119 -1.96 -17.21 -12.12
N TYR A 120 -2.21 -16.33 -11.17
CA TYR A 120 -2.25 -16.63 -9.74
C TYR A 120 -3.42 -15.93 -9.07
N LYS A 121 -3.80 -16.42 -7.89
CA LYS A 121 -4.72 -15.79 -6.95
C LYS A 121 -4.23 -16.07 -5.53
N GLU A 122 -4.69 -15.29 -4.57
CA GLU A 122 -4.38 -15.49 -3.15
C GLU A 122 -2.87 -15.63 -2.90
N ALA A 123 -2.11 -14.57 -3.16
CA ALA A 123 -0.67 -14.55 -3.02
C ALA A 123 -0.17 -13.24 -2.39
N VAL A 124 1.05 -13.23 -1.89
CA VAL A 124 1.78 -11.99 -1.62
C VAL A 124 2.73 -11.73 -2.78
N THR A 125 2.69 -10.53 -3.36
CA THR A 125 3.67 -10.10 -4.36
C THR A 125 4.75 -9.26 -3.72
N VAL A 126 6.01 -9.44 -4.14
CA VAL A 126 7.16 -8.70 -3.61
C VAL A 126 7.98 -8.14 -4.76
N THR A 127 8.33 -6.86 -4.68
CA THR A 127 9.15 -6.22 -5.71
C THR A 127 10.58 -6.76 -5.67
N GLY A 128 11.07 -7.22 -6.83
CA GLY A 128 12.41 -7.75 -7.02
C GLY A 128 13.37 -6.79 -7.74
N ARG A 129 12.93 -5.59 -8.12
CA ARG A 129 13.71 -4.54 -8.81
C ARG A 129 13.25 -3.16 -8.41
N GLY A 130 14.12 -2.17 -8.56
CA GLY A 130 13.85 -0.80 -8.13
C GLY A 130 13.83 -0.71 -6.62
N ASN A 131 12.73 -0.28 -6.02
CA ASN A 131 12.50 -0.36 -4.57
C ASN A 131 12.22 -1.82 -4.21
N LEU A 132 13.26 -2.51 -3.71
CA LEU A 132 13.21 -3.95 -3.41
C LEU A 132 12.35 -4.23 -2.17
N GLY A 133 11.73 -5.42 -2.15
CA GLY A 133 11.12 -5.97 -0.94
C GLY A 133 9.74 -5.42 -0.60
N ILE A 134 9.13 -4.58 -1.43
CA ILE A 134 7.79 -4.08 -1.17
C ILE A 134 6.78 -5.20 -1.39
N ALA A 135 6.14 -5.62 -0.31
CA ALA A 135 5.15 -6.69 -0.29
C ALA A 135 3.72 -6.14 -0.43
N VAL A 136 2.88 -6.82 -1.19
CA VAL A 136 1.44 -6.51 -1.34
C VAL A 136 0.63 -7.81 -1.39
N ALA A 137 -0.37 -7.93 -0.52
CA ALA A 137 -1.32 -9.04 -0.54
C ALA A 137 -2.29 -8.92 -1.73
N ARG A 138 -2.50 -10.02 -2.43
CA ARG A 138 -3.38 -10.14 -3.60
C ARG A 138 -4.40 -11.24 -3.34
N ASN A 139 -5.61 -10.86 -3.00
CA ASN A 139 -6.68 -11.80 -2.70
C ASN A 139 -7.45 -12.24 -3.96
N GLU A 140 -7.42 -11.41 -5.00
CA GLU A 140 -8.12 -11.65 -6.27
C GLU A 140 -7.20 -12.27 -7.32
N PRO A 141 -7.76 -12.92 -8.37
CA PRO A 141 -6.97 -13.40 -9.50
C PRO A 141 -6.24 -12.26 -10.22
N PHE A 142 -4.96 -12.47 -10.57
CA PHE A 142 -4.09 -11.47 -11.19
C PHE A 142 -3.04 -12.10 -12.12
N TYR A 143 -2.39 -11.26 -12.93
CA TYR A 143 -1.27 -11.64 -13.80
C TYR A 143 0.00 -10.87 -13.40
N PRO A 144 1.08 -11.53 -12.91
CA PRO A 144 2.34 -10.88 -12.57
C PRO A 144 3.27 -10.83 -13.79
N ILE A 145 3.87 -9.67 -14.03
CA ILE A 145 4.84 -9.47 -15.11
C ILE A 145 6.20 -8.96 -14.62
N VAL A 146 7.18 -8.94 -15.51
CA VAL A 146 8.49 -8.31 -15.32
C VAL A 146 9.15 -8.72 -14.02
N ARG A 147 9.21 -10.04 -13.75
CA ARG A 147 9.90 -10.65 -12.59
C ARG A 147 9.40 -10.19 -11.21
N LEU A 148 8.17 -9.69 -11.11
CA LEU A 148 7.52 -9.50 -9.83
C LEU A 148 7.51 -10.84 -9.08
N LEU A 149 8.03 -10.89 -7.86
CA LEU A 149 8.04 -12.12 -7.07
C LEU A 149 6.63 -12.39 -6.53
N VAL A 150 6.23 -13.67 -6.58
CA VAL A 150 4.91 -14.13 -6.17
C VAL A 150 5.09 -15.25 -5.14
N LEU A 151 4.60 -15.04 -3.94
CA LEU A 151 4.63 -15.96 -2.81
C LEU A 151 3.27 -16.63 -2.68
N LEU A 152 3.18 -17.89 -3.10
CA LEU A 152 1.98 -18.70 -3.04
C LEU A 152 1.99 -19.52 -1.73
N PRO A 153 1.01 -19.35 -0.84
CA PRO A 153 1.02 -20.04 0.44
C PRO A 153 0.89 -21.57 0.25
N LEU A 154 1.75 -22.35 0.93
CA LEU A 154 1.72 -23.81 0.92
C LEU A 154 0.56 -24.37 1.74
N VAL A 155 0.16 -23.63 2.78
CA VAL A 155 -1.01 -23.90 3.61
C VAL A 155 -1.74 -22.56 3.83
N LYS A 156 -2.99 -22.61 4.29
CA LYS A 156 -3.79 -21.41 4.53
C LYS A 156 -3.09 -20.45 5.48
N GLN A 157 -2.89 -19.21 5.03
CA GLN A 157 -2.23 -18.12 5.75
C GLN A 157 -3.05 -16.85 5.60
N ASN A 158 -2.85 -15.88 6.49
CA ASN A 158 -3.36 -14.52 6.31
C ASN A 158 -2.35 -13.70 5.49
N LEU A 159 -2.66 -13.45 4.22
CA LEU A 159 -1.75 -12.77 3.29
C LEU A 159 -1.43 -11.33 3.73
N LYS A 160 -2.38 -10.64 4.36
CA LYS A 160 -2.16 -9.27 4.86
C LYS A 160 -1.20 -9.25 6.04
N PHE A 161 -1.22 -10.26 6.92
CA PHE A 161 -0.22 -10.43 7.96
C PHE A 161 1.19 -10.53 7.38
N PHE A 162 1.37 -11.36 6.36
CA PHE A 162 2.69 -11.52 5.71
C PHE A 162 3.10 -10.30 4.87
N GLU A 163 2.16 -9.59 4.24
CA GLU A 163 2.45 -8.28 3.64
C GLU A 163 3.11 -7.35 4.65
N GLU A 164 2.49 -7.18 5.82
CA GLU A 164 3.01 -6.27 6.86
C GLU A 164 4.34 -6.77 7.43
N GLN A 165 4.49 -8.08 7.66
CA GLN A 165 5.73 -8.63 8.19
C GLN A 165 6.90 -8.54 7.21
N ILE A 166 6.67 -8.84 5.93
CA ILE A 166 7.71 -8.75 4.89
C ILE A 166 8.13 -7.29 4.68
N ASN A 167 7.21 -6.34 4.75
CA ASN A 167 7.52 -4.90 4.66
C ASN A 167 8.34 -4.37 5.84
N LEU A 168 8.49 -5.13 6.94
CA LEU A 168 9.39 -4.82 8.04
C LEU A 168 10.78 -5.44 7.89
N LEU A 169 10.96 -6.35 6.93
CA LEU A 169 12.27 -6.96 6.71
C LEU A 169 13.22 -5.96 6.07
N ASP A 170 14.46 -5.93 6.56
CA ASP A 170 15.53 -5.18 5.92
C ASP A 170 16.05 -5.98 4.71
N ILE A 171 15.36 -5.79 3.56
CA ILE A 171 15.69 -6.49 2.32
C ILE A 171 16.72 -5.67 1.55
N VAL A 172 17.98 -6.10 1.62
CA VAL A 172 19.10 -5.48 0.92
C VAL A 172 19.49 -6.28 -0.32
N SER A 173 20.01 -5.56 -1.33
CA SER A 173 20.62 -6.20 -2.51
C SER A 173 22.10 -6.44 -2.26
N GLU A 174 22.54 -7.66 -2.48
CA GLU A 174 23.97 -8.02 -2.48
C GLU A 174 24.67 -7.67 -3.81
N SER A 175 23.94 -7.11 -4.77
CA SER A 175 24.46 -6.81 -6.11
C SER A 175 25.24 -5.50 -6.15
N THR A 176 26.44 -5.51 -6.72
CA THR A 176 27.25 -4.32 -7.03
C THR A 176 26.77 -3.57 -8.28
N GLY A 177 25.82 -4.14 -9.04
CA GLY A 177 25.19 -3.55 -10.23
C GLY A 177 23.78 -3.04 -9.95
N VAL A 178 22.84 -3.32 -10.87
CA VAL A 178 21.44 -2.99 -10.66
C VAL A 178 20.86 -3.83 -9.53
N PRO A 179 20.35 -3.23 -8.44
CA PRO A 179 19.80 -3.96 -7.32
C PRO A 179 18.68 -4.92 -7.78
N GLN A 180 18.81 -6.19 -7.44
CA GLN A 180 17.84 -7.21 -7.77
C GLN A 180 17.67 -8.19 -6.62
N LEU A 181 16.41 -8.46 -6.25
CA LEU A 181 16.01 -9.53 -5.34
C LEU A 181 15.49 -10.71 -6.18
N THR A 182 16.06 -11.87 -5.98
CA THR A 182 15.65 -13.11 -6.67
C THR A 182 14.79 -13.99 -5.76
N ALA A 183 14.04 -14.93 -6.35
CA ALA A 183 13.25 -15.88 -5.57
C ALA A 183 14.12 -16.73 -4.61
N PRO A 184 15.31 -17.25 -4.99
CA PRO A 184 16.20 -17.95 -4.05
C PRO A 184 16.72 -17.09 -2.90
N GLN A 185 16.97 -15.79 -3.14
CA GLN A 185 17.37 -14.87 -2.06
C GLN A 185 16.21 -14.61 -1.11
N LEU A 186 15.03 -14.22 -1.65
CA LEU A 186 13.84 -13.97 -0.82
C LEU A 186 13.44 -15.20 -0.02
N SER A 187 13.63 -16.41 -0.55
CA SER A 187 13.23 -17.67 0.10
C SER A 187 13.91 -17.94 1.45
N LYS A 188 15.09 -17.36 1.67
CA LYS A 188 15.92 -17.54 2.88
C LYS A 188 15.61 -16.53 4.00
N TYR A 189 14.81 -15.51 3.72
CA TYR A 189 14.42 -14.56 4.77
C TYR A 189 13.57 -15.26 5.82
N LYS A 190 13.89 -14.97 7.09
CA LYS A 190 13.21 -15.54 8.24
C LYS A 190 12.06 -14.65 8.69
N VAL A 191 10.95 -15.26 9.03
CA VAL A 191 9.76 -14.63 9.57
C VAL A 191 9.24 -15.43 10.76
N ASN A 192 8.56 -14.77 11.67
CA ASN A 192 7.94 -15.43 12.82
C ASN A 192 6.44 -15.63 12.54
N VAL A 193 5.97 -16.86 12.71
CA VAL A 193 4.64 -17.31 12.27
C VAL A 193 3.80 -17.71 13.49
N PRO A 194 2.80 -16.90 13.87
CA PRO A 194 1.80 -17.26 14.87
C PRO A 194 0.73 -18.18 14.29
N SER A 195 -0.22 -18.58 15.14
CA SER A 195 -1.45 -19.25 14.69
C SER A 195 -2.20 -18.41 13.67
N LEU A 196 -2.97 -19.04 12.78
CA LEU A 196 -3.78 -18.34 11.77
C LEU A 196 -4.79 -17.35 12.42
N GLU A 197 -5.28 -17.67 13.60
CA GLU A 197 -6.18 -16.78 14.35
C GLU A 197 -5.47 -15.51 14.79
N GLU A 198 -4.28 -15.61 15.38
CA GLU A 198 -3.48 -14.43 15.78
C GLU A 198 -3.04 -13.62 14.56
N GLN A 199 -2.61 -14.28 13.45
CA GLN A 199 -2.34 -13.59 12.17
C GLN A 199 -3.54 -12.74 11.76
N THR A 200 -4.74 -13.30 11.88
CA THR A 200 -5.98 -12.62 11.47
C THR A 200 -6.30 -11.41 12.37
N LYS A 201 -6.12 -11.54 13.67
CA LYS A 201 -6.30 -10.42 14.61
C LYS A 201 -5.32 -9.29 14.33
N ILE A 202 -4.04 -9.61 14.11
CA ILE A 202 -3.00 -8.63 13.77
C ILE A 202 -3.33 -7.94 12.44
N ALA A 203 -3.63 -8.72 11.41
CA ALA A 203 -3.96 -8.20 10.08
C ALA A 203 -5.19 -7.28 10.09
N ASN A 204 -6.25 -7.66 10.79
CA ASN A 204 -7.47 -6.88 10.92
C ASN A 204 -7.21 -5.56 11.66
N PHE A 205 -6.44 -5.59 12.75
CA PHE A 205 -6.05 -4.40 13.49
C PHE A 205 -5.27 -3.41 12.61
N LEU A 206 -4.21 -3.87 11.92
CA LEU A 206 -3.39 -3.03 11.06
C LEU A 206 -4.20 -2.51 9.85
N SER A 207 -5.04 -3.36 9.25
CA SER A 207 -5.95 -2.95 8.17
C SER A 207 -6.94 -1.88 8.60
N SER A 208 -7.42 -1.91 9.85
CA SER A 208 -8.31 -0.86 10.37
C SER A 208 -7.61 0.50 10.47
N ILE A 209 -6.30 0.50 10.73
CA ILE A 209 -5.49 1.73 10.74
C ILE A 209 -5.25 2.20 9.30
N ASP A 210 -4.93 1.28 8.37
CA ASP A 210 -4.77 1.60 6.94
C ASP A 210 -6.02 2.26 6.37
N GLN A 211 -7.21 1.75 6.69
CA GLN A 211 -8.47 2.37 6.28
C GLN A 211 -8.62 3.81 6.80
N LYS A 212 -8.23 4.08 8.06
CA LYS A 212 -8.27 5.44 8.61
C LYS A 212 -7.28 6.36 7.91
N ILE A 213 -6.07 5.89 7.59
CA ILE A 213 -5.05 6.64 6.85
C ILE A 213 -5.58 6.99 5.46
N GLU A 214 -6.15 6.01 4.75
CA GLU A 214 -6.71 6.19 3.40
C GLU A 214 -7.86 7.21 3.39
N VAL A 215 -8.80 7.11 4.34
CA VAL A 215 -9.91 8.07 4.45
C VAL A 215 -9.39 9.49 4.67
N VAL A 216 -8.37 9.67 5.52
CA VAL A 216 -7.78 11.00 5.76
C VAL A 216 -7.04 11.50 4.51
N ALA A 217 -6.32 10.63 3.78
CA ALA A 217 -5.66 10.98 2.52
C ALA A 217 -6.68 11.46 1.47
N GLN A 218 -7.80 10.78 1.32
CA GLN A 218 -8.90 11.19 0.43
C GLN A 218 -9.51 12.54 0.85
N GLN A 219 -9.69 12.78 2.16
CA GLN A 219 -10.18 14.08 2.67
C GLN A 219 -9.21 15.23 2.36
N ILE A 220 -7.89 15.00 2.45
CA ILE A 220 -6.87 15.98 2.09
C ILE A 220 -6.97 16.33 0.60
N GLU A 221 -7.05 15.31 -0.25
CA GLU A 221 -7.14 15.51 -1.70
C GLU A 221 -8.42 16.25 -2.10
N GLN A 222 -9.56 15.86 -1.54
CA GLN A 222 -10.84 16.54 -1.76
C GLN A 222 -10.78 18.03 -1.32
N ALA A 223 -10.19 18.31 -0.15
CA ALA A 223 -10.05 19.67 0.35
C ALA A 223 -9.14 20.53 -0.54
N LYS A 224 -8.04 19.94 -1.06
CA LYS A 224 -7.14 20.63 -2.02
C LYS A 224 -7.84 20.91 -3.34
N GLN A 225 -8.58 19.94 -3.89
CA GLN A 225 -9.34 20.10 -5.12
C GLN A 225 -10.42 21.17 -4.97
N TRP A 226 -11.14 21.14 -3.85
CA TRP A 226 -12.15 22.15 -3.54
C TRP A 226 -11.55 23.55 -3.44
N LYS A 227 -10.42 23.71 -2.71
CA LYS A 227 -9.68 24.98 -2.65
C LYS A 227 -9.29 25.48 -4.05
N LYS A 228 -8.77 24.59 -4.90
CA LYS A 228 -8.40 24.93 -6.28
C LYS A 228 -9.60 25.42 -7.09
N GLY A 229 -10.73 24.73 -6.99
CA GLY A 229 -11.97 25.13 -7.67
C GLY A 229 -12.50 26.49 -7.21
N LEU A 230 -12.46 26.77 -5.90
CA LEU A 230 -12.84 28.07 -5.35
C LEU A 230 -11.93 29.20 -5.86
N LEU A 231 -10.61 29.01 -5.85
CA LEU A 231 -9.67 30.00 -6.38
C LEU A 231 -9.95 30.32 -7.86
N GLN A 232 -10.27 29.30 -8.66
CA GLN A 232 -10.66 29.50 -10.06
C GLN A 232 -11.96 30.30 -10.21
N GLN A 233 -12.95 30.09 -9.35
CA GLN A 233 -14.24 30.83 -9.40
C GLN A 233 -14.14 32.24 -8.87
N MET A 234 -13.24 32.53 -7.92
CA MET A 234 -13.13 33.84 -7.26
C MET A 234 -12.22 34.81 -8.00
N PHE A 235 -11.34 34.33 -8.89
CA PHE A 235 -10.32 35.14 -9.55
C PHE A 235 -10.35 35.05 -11.09
N ILE A 236 -11.49 34.67 -11.69
CA ILE A 236 -11.71 34.72 -13.14
C ILE A 236 -12.45 36.02 -13.55
#